data_fa8633c247ff7520b7645239535d2f85
#
_entry.id   fa8633c247ff7520b7645239535d2f85
#
_cell.length_a   1.000
_cell.length_b   1.000
_cell.length_c   1.000
_cell.angle_alpha   90.00
_cell.angle_beta   90.00
_cell.angle_gamma   90.00
#
_symmetry.space_group_name_H-M   'P 1'
#
loop_
_entity.id
_entity.type
_entity.pdbx_description
1 polymer ?
#
loop_
_entity_poly.entity_id
_entity_poly.type
_entity_poly.pdbx_seq_one_letter_code
_entity_poly.pdbx_strand_id
1 'polypeptide(L)'
;PMKISRIKACTIASIVVLSFLAGCSQKPTTLIARMETTQGEMVVELFEEKTPITVANFVGLAEGSKTWTSSEGEEKSEPFYDGLTFHRIIKDFMIQGGCPLGTGTGGPGYQFQDECFKGSFVPLEGEISDPETANAVFGKLLRPHLMENQGQSPIEDIAALFEEIQSAQSIEPLIGKTVEELQSLLGSEEKLTRFQPTLTKITGEIETEEAANASFQTLLMPHLQEHQGESPIPEVAAIFDEIRAANSPTPLIGKTVEELQEMLQSDAAVEQPNLIAKVAYGTLCMANSGPDTNGSQFFIVTKSDGANWLDGKHTVFGKVIEGMDVVLAIQEVETASDDKPLNEVKILRVSIERI
;
A
#
# COMPACT_ATOMS: atom_id res chain seq x y z
N PRO A 1 -9.39 -24.45 -93.34
CA PRO A 1 -8.33 -23.66 -92.83
C PRO A 1 -8.72 -23.03 -91.46
N MET A 2 -8.06 -23.47 -90.48
CA MET A 2 -8.36 -23.18 -89.11
C MET A 2 -7.70 -21.84 -88.66
N LYS A 3 -8.49 -20.96 -88.08
CA LYS A 3 -8.00 -19.71 -87.44
C LYS A 3 -7.53 -20.04 -86.02
N ILE A 4 -6.24 -19.78 -85.77
CA ILE A 4 -5.65 -19.86 -84.43
C ILE A 4 -5.90 -18.53 -83.72
N SER A 5 -6.67 -18.58 -82.65
CA SER A 5 -6.90 -17.44 -81.75
C SER A 5 -5.74 -17.26 -80.79
N ARG A 6 -5.19 -16.06 -80.75
CA ARG A 6 -4.09 -15.65 -79.82
C ARG A 6 -4.70 -15.38 -78.45
N ILE A 7 -4.28 -16.13 -77.46
CA ILE A 7 -4.56 -15.88 -76.06
C ILE A 7 -3.57 -14.81 -75.60
N LYS A 8 -4.10 -13.64 -75.12
CA LYS A 8 -3.35 -12.59 -74.48
C LYS A 8 -3.07 -13.00 -73.02
N ALA A 9 -1.80 -13.13 -72.68
CA ALA A 9 -1.38 -13.31 -71.33
C ALA A 9 -1.58 -11.97 -70.55
N CYS A 10 -2.40 -12.03 -69.52
CA CYS A 10 -2.61 -10.91 -68.59
C CYS A 10 -1.62 -11.08 -67.42
N THR A 11 -0.60 -10.23 -67.40
CA THR A 11 0.39 -10.18 -66.31
C THR A 11 -0.24 -9.46 -65.11
N ILE A 12 -0.55 -10.19 -64.07
CA ILE A 12 -0.99 -9.61 -62.79
C ILE A 12 0.28 -9.18 -62.04
N ALA A 13 0.49 -7.89 -62.00
CA ALA A 13 1.51 -7.29 -61.14
C ALA A 13 1.00 -7.27 -59.68
N SER A 14 1.53 -8.17 -58.87
CA SER A 14 1.30 -8.16 -57.43
C SER A 14 2.03 -6.98 -56.78
N ILE A 15 1.27 -5.93 -56.46
CA ILE A 15 1.79 -4.84 -55.60
C ILE A 15 1.78 -5.35 -54.16
N VAL A 16 2.97 -5.70 -53.67
CA VAL A 16 3.20 -5.95 -52.25
C VAL A 16 3.25 -4.57 -51.58
N VAL A 17 2.15 -4.17 -50.92
CA VAL A 17 2.13 -3.03 -50.04
C VAL A 17 2.83 -3.44 -48.77
N LEU A 18 4.10 -3.09 -48.62
CA LEU A 18 4.85 -3.17 -47.36
C LEU A 18 4.32 -2.08 -46.44
N SER A 19 3.34 -2.44 -45.60
CA SER A 19 2.89 -1.58 -44.52
C SER A 19 4.03 -1.52 -43.47
N PHE A 20 4.83 -0.49 -43.53
CA PHE A 20 5.70 -0.09 -42.42
C PHE A 20 4.79 0.33 -41.26
N LEU A 21 4.53 -0.60 -40.35
CA LEU A 21 4.11 -0.24 -38.99
C LEU A 21 5.32 0.45 -38.33
N ALA A 22 5.40 1.77 -38.51
CA ALA A 22 6.19 2.61 -37.66
C ALA A 22 5.58 2.49 -36.26
N GLY A 23 6.01 1.51 -35.47
CA GLY A 23 5.81 1.49 -34.05
C GLY A 23 6.46 2.76 -33.49
N CYS A 24 5.67 3.77 -33.22
CA CYS A 24 6.10 4.87 -32.36
C CYS A 24 6.41 4.24 -30.99
N SER A 25 7.66 3.88 -30.78
CA SER A 25 8.20 3.65 -29.46
C SER A 25 8.19 5.02 -28.77
N GLN A 26 7.08 5.38 -28.11
CA GLN A 26 7.09 6.47 -27.17
C GLN A 26 8.12 6.11 -26.13
N LYS A 27 9.14 6.96 -25.96
CA LYS A 27 10.02 6.87 -24.79
C LYS A 27 9.13 6.91 -23.56
N PRO A 28 9.32 6.04 -22.57
CA PRO A 28 8.59 6.14 -21.32
C PRO A 28 8.81 7.56 -20.78
N THR A 29 7.72 8.32 -20.66
CA THR A 29 7.76 9.66 -20.11
C THR A 29 7.64 9.53 -18.59
N THR A 30 8.62 10.05 -17.87
CA THR A 30 8.60 10.05 -16.41
C THR A 30 7.59 11.08 -15.91
N LEU A 31 6.66 10.65 -15.06
CA LEU A 31 5.73 11.54 -14.38
C LEU A 31 6.42 12.16 -13.18
N ILE A 32 6.43 13.49 -13.10
CA ILE A 32 7.03 14.22 -11.99
C ILE A 32 6.03 15.18 -11.34
N ALA A 33 6.24 15.42 -10.04
CA ALA A 33 5.63 16.51 -9.30
C ALA A 33 6.71 17.54 -8.97
N ARG A 34 6.50 18.77 -9.40
CA ARG A 34 7.31 19.93 -9.01
C ARG A 34 6.62 20.64 -7.87
N MET A 35 7.24 20.66 -6.71
CA MET A 35 6.69 21.25 -5.50
C MET A 35 7.46 22.53 -5.15
N GLU A 36 6.84 23.67 -5.36
CA GLU A 36 7.35 24.98 -4.95
C GLU A 36 7.02 25.20 -3.46
N THR A 37 8.01 25.57 -2.67
CA THR A 37 7.83 25.84 -1.25
C THR A 37 8.42 27.20 -0.85
N THR A 38 8.12 27.65 0.36
CA THR A 38 8.75 28.87 0.91
C THR A 38 10.26 28.74 1.17
N GLN A 39 10.81 27.51 1.08
CA GLN A 39 12.23 27.21 1.25
C GLN A 39 12.95 26.92 -0.07
N GLY A 40 12.21 26.82 -1.18
CA GLY A 40 12.72 26.47 -2.50
C GLY A 40 11.86 25.43 -3.21
N GLU A 41 12.36 24.93 -4.30
CA GLU A 41 11.68 23.95 -5.16
C GLU A 41 12.30 22.57 -5.00
N MET A 42 11.46 21.54 -5.02
CA MET A 42 11.86 20.14 -5.13
C MET A 42 11.10 19.46 -6.25
N VAL A 43 11.75 18.49 -6.92
CA VAL A 43 11.16 17.69 -7.98
C VAL A 43 11.13 16.24 -7.54
N VAL A 44 9.95 15.63 -7.63
CA VAL A 44 9.69 14.24 -7.21
C VAL A 44 9.27 13.44 -8.43
N GLU A 45 9.99 12.35 -8.72
CA GLU A 45 9.52 11.31 -9.62
C GLU A 45 8.38 10.53 -8.97
N LEU A 46 7.26 10.37 -9.66
CA LEU A 46 6.09 9.61 -9.20
C LEU A 46 6.09 8.20 -9.79
N PHE A 47 5.85 7.20 -8.98
CA PHE A 47 5.89 5.78 -9.36
C PHE A 47 4.55 5.31 -9.93
N GLU A 48 4.08 5.95 -11.00
CA GLU A 48 2.75 5.74 -11.61
C GLU A 48 2.47 4.25 -11.93
N GLU A 49 3.47 3.52 -12.46
CA GLU A 49 3.31 2.10 -12.81
C GLU A 49 3.32 1.17 -11.58
N LYS A 50 3.95 1.61 -10.48
CA LYS A 50 4.12 0.80 -9.27
C LYS A 50 3.01 0.98 -8.27
N THR A 51 2.51 2.22 -8.14
CA THR A 51 1.49 2.63 -7.17
C THR A 51 0.44 3.51 -7.84
N PRO A 52 -0.30 2.96 -8.84
CA PRO A 52 -1.18 3.74 -9.70
C PRO A 52 -2.33 4.42 -8.96
N ILE A 53 -2.90 3.81 -7.93
CA ILE A 53 -4.02 4.38 -7.15
C ILE A 53 -3.52 5.58 -6.35
N THR A 54 -2.39 5.43 -5.67
CA THR A 54 -1.77 6.48 -4.85
C THR A 54 -1.33 7.66 -5.71
N VAL A 55 -0.66 7.38 -6.83
CA VAL A 55 -0.22 8.43 -7.76
C VAL A 55 -1.41 9.14 -8.37
N ALA A 56 -2.45 8.41 -8.84
CA ALA A 56 -3.66 9.04 -9.37
C ALA A 56 -4.38 9.91 -8.32
N ASN A 57 -4.38 9.48 -7.05
CA ASN A 57 -4.92 10.29 -5.95
C ASN A 57 -4.12 11.58 -5.75
N PHE A 58 -2.79 11.46 -5.62
CA PHE A 58 -1.91 12.62 -5.41
C PHE A 58 -2.00 13.62 -6.58
N VAL A 59 -1.91 13.13 -7.82
CA VAL A 59 -2.03 13.94 -9.03
C VAL A 59 -3.39 14.63 -9.10
N GLY A 60 -4.48 13.88 -8.91
CA GLY A 60 -5.83 14.42 -8.96
C GLY A 60 -6.08 15.52 -7.91
N LEU A 61 -5.53 15.37 -6.71
CA LEU A 61 -5.57 16.39 -5.67
C LEU A 61 -4.67 17.61 -6.02
N ALA A 62 -3.46 17.37 -6.53
CA ALA A 62 -2.53 18.43 -6.92
C ALA A 62 -3.10 19.31 -8.05
N GLU A 63 -3.73 18.71 -9.04
CA GLU A 63 -4.33 19.42 -10.19
C GLU A 63 -5.74 19.96 -9.90
N GLY A 64 -6.40 19.55 -8.80
CA GLY A 64 -7.79 19.86 -8.52
C GLY A 64 -8.79 19.10 -9.41
N SER A 65 -8.34 18.06 -10.11
CA SER A 65 -9.20 17.22 -10.96
C SER A 65 -9.96 16.15 -10.16
N LYS A 66 -9.54 15.89 -8.92
CA LYS A 66 -10.22 15.00 -7.98
C LYS A 66 -10.95 15.82 -6.92
N THR A 67 -12.24 15.57 -6.78
CA THR A 67 -13.07 16.21 -5.75
C THR A 67 -12.65 15.79 -4.35
N TRP A 68 -12.63 16.73 -3.43
CA TRP A 68 -12.35 16.52 -2.02
C TRP A 68 -13.34 17.30 -1.14
N THR A 69 -13.51 16.88 0.10
CA THR A 69 -14.44 17.50 1.03
C THR A 69 -13.68 18.30 2.07
N SER A 70 -14.03 19.57 2.24
CA SER A 70 -13.46 20.45 3.26
C SER A 70 -13.91 20.04 4.67
N SER A 71 -13.27 20.58 5.71
CA SER A 71 -13.68 20.41 7.11
C SER A 71 -15.09 20.92 7.41
N GLU A 72 -15.62 21.78 6.55
CA GLU A 72 -16.99 22.34 6.64
C GLU A 72 -18.03 21.49 5.90
N GLY A 73 -17.60 20.38 5.27
CA GLY A 73 -18.44 19.46 4.51
C GLY A 73 -18.73 19.93 3.07
N GLU A 74 -17.99 20.92 2.57
CA GLU A 74 -18.13 21.40 1.19
C GLU A 74 -17.28 20.58 0.23
N GLU A 75 -17.88 20.16 -0.89
CA GLU A 75 -17.15 19.57 -2.01
C GLU A 75 -16.38 20.63 -2.79
N LYS A 76 -15.09 20.35 -3.06
CA LYS A 76 -14.19 21.23 -3.80
C LYS A 76 -13.48 20.47 -4.92
N SER A 77 -13.23 21.17 -6.03
CA SER A 77 -12.49 20.69 -7.20
C SER A 77 -11.47 21.75 -7.58
N GLU A 78 -10.51 21.98 -6.70
CA GLU A 78 -9.42 22.95 -6.82
C GLU A 78 -8.11 22.29 -6.32
N PRO A 79 -6.92 22.79 -6.70
CA PRO A 79 -5.66 22.28 -6.21
C PRO A 79 -5.63 22.19 -4.68
N PHE A 80 -5.48 20.97 -4.18
CA PHE A 80 -5.60 20.68 -2.75
C PHE A 80 -4.38 21.11 -1.93
N TYR A 81 -3.18 20.93 -2.51
CA TYR A 81 -1.92 21.11 -1.76
C TYR A 81 -1.46 22.56 -1.68
N ASP A 82 -1.97 23.44 -2.53
CA ASP A 82 -1.55 24.83 -2.59
C ASP A 82 -1.89 25.59 -1.30
N GLY A 83 -0.89 26.18 -0.68
CA GLY A 83 -1.01 26.88 0.59
C GLY A 83 -0.91 26.00 1.85
N LEU A 84 -0.91 24.68 1.72
CA LEU A 84 -0.74 23.77 2.86
C LEU A 84 0.68 23.85 3.43
N THR A 85 0.82 23.44 4.70
CA THR A 85 2.09 23.48 5.42
C THR A 85 2.69 22.09 5.62
N PHE A 86 4.01 22.03 5.75
CA PHE A 86 4.67 20.92 6.43
C PHE A 86 4.40 21.09 7.92
N HIS A 87 3.40 20.38 8.42
CA HIS A 87 2.87 20.57 9.78
C HIS A 87 3.60 19.76 10.85
N ARG A 88 4.43 18.79 10.45
CA ARG A 88 5.26 17.97 11.34
C ARG A 88 6.62 17.72 10.71
N ILE A 89 7.68 18.04 11.44
CA ILE A 89 9.06 17.90 10.99
C ILE A 89 9.87 17.25 12.09
N ILE A 90 10.45 16.09 11.80
CA ILE A 90 11.36 15.40 12.71
C ILE A 90 12.72 15.30 12.02
N LYS A 91 13.70 15.97 12.59
CA LYS A 91 15.08 15.94 12.10
C LYS A 91 15.63 14.52 12.06
N ASP A 92 16.38 14.20 11.01
CA ASP A 92 16.96 12.88 10.74
C ASP A 92 15.92 11.76 10.70
N PHE A 93 14.66 12.11 10.32
CA PHE A 93 13.60 11.14 10.07
C PHE A 93 12.74 11.51 8.86
N MET A 94 11.88 12.56 8.95
CA MET A 94 10.99 12.92 7.86
C MET A 94 10.42 14.34 8.00
N ILE A 95 9.92 14.87 6.88
CA ILE A 95 9.05 16.06 6.83
C ILE A 95 7.68 15.65 6.33
N GLN A 96 6.60 16.02 7.03
CA GLN A 96 5.23 15.60 6.74
C GLN A 96 4.33 16.79 6.41
N GLY A 97 3.60 16.67 5.29
CA GLY A 97 2.66 17.67 4.77
C GLY A 97 1.34 17.08 4.30
N GLY A 98 0.53 17.88 3.58
CA GLY A 98 -0.72 17.42 2.97
C GLY A 98 -1.93 17.34 3.92
N CYS A 99 -1.85 17.95 5.12
CA CYS A 99 -2.99 18.08 6.02
C CYS A 99 -3.66 19.45 5.84
N PRO A 100 -4.94 19.52 5.40
CA PRO A 100 -5.62 20.80 5.18
C PRO A 100 -5.85 21.60 6.46
N LEU A 101 -5.85 20.95 7.63
CA LEU A 101 -5.98 21.60 8.92
C LEU A 101 -4.63 22.01 9.54
N GLY A 102 -3.50 21.55 8.98
CA GLY A 102 -2.16 21.79 9.56
C GLY A 102 -1.95 21.18 10.94
N THR A 103 -2.75 20.17 11.32
CA THR A 103 -2.75 19.52 12.65
C THR A 103 -2.41 18.03 12.60
N GLY A 104 -2.32 17.46 11.39
CA GLY A 104 -2.15 16.01 11.19
C GLY A 104 -3.46 15.21 11.21
N THR A 105 -4.59 15.81 11.55
CA THR A 105 -5.89 15.11 11.65
C THR A 105 -6.81 15.31 10.44
N GLY A 106 -6.47 16.26 9.54
CA GLY A 106 -7.26 16.55 8.34
C GLY A 106 -6.90 15.66 7.16
N GLY A 107 -7.84 15.56 6.21
CA GLY A 107 -7.67 14.79 4.97
C GLY A 107 -8.65 15.24 3.90
N PRO A 108 -8.74 14.52 2.77
CA PRO A 108 -9.56 14.90 1.62
C PRO A 108 -11.04 14.49 1.75
N GLY A 109 -11.47 13.96 2.91
CA GLY A 109 -12.83 13.48 3.16
C GLY A 109 -13.06 12.01 2.77
N TYR A 110 -12.05 11.29 2.34
CA TYR A 110 -12.08 9.87 2.02
C TYR A 110 -10.75 9.20 2.36
N GLN A 111 -10.75 7.87 2.34
CA GLN A 111 -9.56 7.03 2.50
C GLN A 111 -9.45 6.04 1.34
N PHE A 112 -8.24 5.54 1.09
CA PHE A 112 -8.00 4.51 0.07
C PHE A 112 -6.90 3.54 0.53
N GLN A 113 -6.83 2.41 -0.15
CA GLN A 113 -6.00 1.27 0.18
C GLN A 113 -4.50 1.52 0.02
N ASP A 114 -3.71 0.70 0.70
CA ASP A 114 -2.26 0.69 0.56
C ASP A 114 -1.81 0.01 -0.76
N GLU A 115 -0.68 0.47 -1.28
CA GLU A 115 0.04 -0.14 -2.41
C GLU A 115 1.50 -0.41 -1.98
N CYS A 116 1.68 -1.18 -0.91
CA CYS A 116 3.00 -1.49 -0.35
C CYS A 116 3.64 -2.73 -1.00
N PHE A 117 2.83 -3.68 -1.48
CA PHE A 117 3.30 -4.98 -1.94
C PHE A 117 2.95 -5.24 -3.41
N LYS A 118 3.83 -5.98 -4.10
CA LYS A 118 3.51 -6.54 -5.41
C LYS A 118 2.48 -7.65 -5.25
N GLY A 119 1.49 -7.68 -6.13
CA GLY A 119 0.42 -8.66 -6.07
C GLY A 119 -0.65 -8.40 -7.11
N SER A 120 -1.78 -9.06 -6.94
CA SER A 120 -2.95 -8.91 -7.80
C SER A 120 -4.23 -8.96 -6.98
N PHE A 121 -5.30 -8.36 -7.52
CA PHE A 121 -6.63 -8.55 -6.95
C PHE A 121 -7.22 -9.86 -7.47
N VAL A 122 -7.60 -10.73 -6.55
CA VAL A 122 -8.29 -11.99 -6.85
C VAL A 122 -9.76 -11.89 -6.46
N PRO A 123 -10.68 -12.51 -7.22
CA PRO A 123 -12.10 -12.53 -6.86
C PRO A 123 -12.31 -13.18 -5.48
N LEU A 124 -13.26 -12.64 -4.72
CA LEU A 124 -13.82 -13.29 -3.54
C LEU A 124 -15.12 -13.97 -3.97
N GLU A 125 -15.09 -15.28 -4.11
CA GLU A 125 -16.22 -16.09 -4.55
C GLU A 125 -16.17 -17.49 -3.90
N GLY A 126 -17.30 -18.17 -3.83
CA GLY A 126 -17.41 -19.49 -3.26
C GLY A 126 -17.34 -19.54 -1.75
N GLU A 127 -16.89 -20.67 -1.19
CA GLU A 127 -16.82 -20.93 0.24
C GLU A 127 -15.71 -20.12 0.92
N ILE A 128 -16.04 -19.50 2.03
CA ILE A 128 -15.09 -18.80 2.90
C ILE A 128 -14.38 -19.88 3.73
N SER A 129 -13.18 -20.25 3.31
CA SER A 129 -12.43 -21.38 3.88
C SER A 129 -11.33 -20.98 4.87
N ASP A 130 -10.97 -19.70 4.92
CA ASP A 130 -9.85 -19.21 5.71
C ASP A 130 -10.13 -17.85 6.35
N PRO A 131 -9.45 -17.50 7.46
CA PRO A 131 -9.65 -16.23 8.17
C PRO A 131 -9.34 -14.99 7.32
N GLU A 132 -8.41 -15.06 6.36
CA GLU A 132 -8.06 -13.93 5.50
C GLU A 132 -9.21 -13.59 4.55
N THR A 133 -9.79 -14.62 3.92
CA THR A 133 -11.00 -14.48 3.09
C THR A 133 -12.18 -13.98 3.94
N ALA A 134 -12.37 -14.54 5.15
CA ALA A 134 -13.42 -14.09 6.07
C ALA A 134 -13.28 -12.59 6.45
N ASN A 135 -12.06 -12.13 6.76
CA ASN A 135 -11.77 -10.72 7.03
C ASN A 135 -12.08 -9.84 5.84
N ALA A 136 -11.67 -10.25 4.63
CA ALA A 136 -11.91 -9.49 3.41
C ALA A 136 -13.42 -9.37 3.11
N VAL A 137 -14.19 -10.44 3.26
CA VAL A 137 -15.65 -10.44 3.09
C VAL A 137 -16.32 -9.59 4.16
N PHE A 138 -15.93 -9.73 5.42
CA PHE A 138 -16.44 -8.90 6.51
C PHE A 138 -16.20 -7.40 6.22
N GLY A 139 -14.97 -7.03 5.88
CA GLY A 139 -14.59 -5.64 5.64
C GLY A 139 -15.27 -5.00 4.43
N LYS A 140 -15.46 -5.76 3.35
CA LYS A 140 -15.98 -5.23 2.08
C LYS A 140 -17.49 -5.35 1.90
N LEU A 141 -18.12 -6.32 2.54
CA LEU A 141 -19.53 -6.61 2.38
C LEU A 141 -20.35 -6.31 3.63
N LEU A 142 -19.95 -6.86 4.78
CA LEU A 142 -20.73 -6.80 6.00
C LEU A 142 -20.55 -5.50 6.78
N ARG A 143 -19.32 -5.02 6.91
CA ARG A 143 -19.03 -3.76 7.63
C ARG A 143 -19.73 -2.54 7.02
N PRO A 144 -19.72 -2.31 5.68
CA PRO A 144 -20.47 -1.20 5.09
C PRO A 144 -21.95 -1.26 5.41
N HIS A 145 -22.58 -2.44 5.28
CA HIS A 145 -23.98 -2.65 5.64
C HIS A 145 -24.28 -2.30 7.11
N LEU A 146 -23.39 -2.70 8.04
CA LEU A 146 -23.53 -2.31 9.44
C LEU A 146 -23.40 -0.80 9.67
N MET A 147 -22.44 -0.16 9.00
CA MET A 147 -22.25 1.28 9.14
C MET A 147 -23.49 2.07 8.66
N GLU A 148 -24.07 1.65 7.54
CA GLU A 148 -25.33 2.25 7.03
C GLU A 148 -26.52 2.05 7.97
N ASN A 149 -26.55 0.94 8.70
CA ASN A 149 -27.63 0.57 9.62
C ASN A 149 -27.27 0.81 11.10
N GLN A 150 -26.35 1.74 11.41
CA GLN A 150 -25.99 2.15 12.78
C GLN A 150 -25.53 1.00 13.69
N GLY A 151 -24.83 0.02 13.12
CA GLY A 151 -24.27 -1.13 13.84
C GLY A 151 -25.26 -2.29 14.04
N GLN A 152 -26.45 -2.22 13.48
CA GLN A 152 -27.47 -3.29 13.51
C GLN A 152 -27.88 -3.63 12.08
N SER A 153 -28.37 -4.85 11.86
CA SER A 153 -28.94 -5.22 10.56
C SER A 153 -30.45 -5.38 10.65
N PRO A 154 -31.23 -4.82 9.70
CA PRO A 154 -32.66 -5.09 9.59
C PRO A 154 -32.95 -6.49 9.01
N ILE A 155 -31.93 -7.19 8.51
CA ILE A 155 -32.02 -8.54 7.93
C ILE A 155 -31.73 -9.54 9.05
N GLU A 156 -32.72 -10.38 9.40
CA GLU A 156 -32.67 -11.29 10.54
C GLU A 156 -31.45 -12.23 10.49
N ASP A 157 -31.16 -12.85 9.33
CA ASP A 157 -30.02 -13.76 9.17
C ASP A 157 -28.67 -13.04 9.33
N ILE A 158 -28.58 -11.80 8.85
CA ILE A 158 -27.36 -10.99 9.02
C ILE A 158 -27.23 -10.52 10.48
N ALA A 159 -28.33 -10.14 11.14
CA ALA A 159 -28.32 -9.78 12.55
C ALA A 159 -27.86 -10.95 13.44
N ALA A 160 -28.38 -12.16 13.20
CA ALA A 160 -27.96 -13.38 13.92
C ALA A 160 -26.48 -13.67 13.70
N LEU A 161 -25.98 -13.57 12.47
CA LEU A 161 -24.56 -13.74 12.14
C LEU A 161 -23.67 -12.73 12.90
N PHE A 162 -24.12 -11.50 13.06
CA PHE A 162 -23.39 -10.51 13.85
C PHE A 162 -23.35 -10.82 15.34
N GLU A 163 -24.44 -11.32 15.91
CA GLU A 163 -24.47 -11.78 17.29
C GLU A 163 -23.49 -12.94 17.51
N GLU A 164 -23.39 -13.86 16.55
CA GLU A 164 -22.39 -14.93 16.58
C GLU A 164 -20.96 -14.40 16.55
N ILE A 165 -20.64 -13.47 15.62
CA ILE A 165 -19.34 -12.82 15.49
C ILE A 165 -18.97 -12.05 16.77
N GLN A 166 -19.90 -11.30 17.34
CA GLN A 166 -19.68 -10.57 18.59
C GLN A 166 -19.46 -11.49 19.77
N SER A 167 -20.23 -12.56 19.87
CA SER A 167 -20.11 -13.57 20.95
C SER A 167 -18.80 -14.33 20.89
N ALA A 168 -18.37 -14.68 19.67
CA ALA A 168 -17.08 -15.33 19.41
C ALA A 168 -15.88 -14.36 19.56
N GLN A 169 -16.11 -13.05 19.54
CA GLN A 169 -15.07 -12.02 19.42
C GLN A 169 -14.10 -12.28 18.24
N SER A 170 -14.60 -12.91 17.20
CA SER A 170 -13.83 -13.41 16.05
C SER A 170 -14.75 -13.51 14.84
N ILE A 171 -14.17 -13.50 13.65
CA ILE A 171 -14.88 -13.68 12.37
C ILE A 171 -15.03 -15.15 11.96
N GLU A 172 -14.60 -16.09 12.79
CA GLU A 172 -14.75 -17.54 12.54
C GLU A 172 -16.17 -17.97 12.13
N PRO A 173 -17.28 -17.36 12.65
CA PRO A 173 -18.63 -17.70 12.21
C PRO A 173 -18.90 -17.49 10.71
N LEU A 174 -18.03 -16.78 9.99
CA LEU A 174 -18.09 -16.66 8.52
C LEU A 174 -17.53 -17.88 7.79
N ILE A 175 -16.65 -18.64 8.43
CA ILE A 175 -16.02 -19.82 7.79
C ILE A 175 -17.09 -20.89 7.55
N GLY A 176 -17.09 -21.43 6.34
CA GLY A 176 -18.11 -22.38 5.86
C GLY A 176 -19.34 -21.76 5.22
N LYS A 177 -19.51 -20.42 5.28
CA LYS A 177 -20.52 -19.70 4.47
C LYS A 177 -19.97 -19.39 3.09
N THR A 178 -20.85 -19.06 2.13
CA THR A 178 -20.40 -18.63 0.81
C THR A 178 -20.56 -17.11 0.62
N VAL A 179 -19.71 -16.56 -0.22
CA VAL A 179 -19.75 -15.12 -0.56
C VAL A 179 -21.08 -14.78 -1.22
N GLU A 180 -21.54 -15.64 -2.12
CA GLU A 180 -22.80 -15.46 -2.88
C GLU A 180 -24.03 -15.51 -1.97
N GLU A 181 -24.03 -16.37 -0.94
CA GLU A 181 -25.10 -16.42 0.05
C GLU A 181 -25.22 -15.09 0.81
N LEU A 182 -24.09 -14.57 1.29
CA LEU A 182 -24.06 -13.27 1.99
C LEU A 182 -24.43 -12.11 1.08
N GLN A 183 -23.96 -12.12 -0.17
CA GLN A 183 -24.34 -11.12 -1.16
C GLN A 183 -25.84 -11.17 -1.46
N SER A 184 -26.40 -12.38 -1.61
CA SER A 184 -27.84 -12.55 -1.84
C SER A 184 -28.68 -12.01 -0.68
N LEU A 185 -28.29 -12.28 0.57
CA LEU A 185 -28.97 -11.74 1.75
C LEU A 185 -28.94 -10.21 1.79
N LEU A 186 -27.84 -9.60 1.37
CA LEU A 186 -27.65 -8.15 1.35
C LEU A 186 -28.15 -7.48 0.06
N GLY A 187 -28.61 -8.25 -0.93
CA GLY A 187 -28.99 -7.72 -2.24
C GLY A 187 -27.83 -7.06 -3.00
N SER A 188 -26.61 -7.48 -2.75
CA SER A 188 -25.40 -6.93 -3.37
C SER A 188 -24.98 -7.75 -4.59
N GLU A 189 -24.78 -7.09 -5.73
CA GLU A 189 -24.20 -7.68 -6.96
C GLU A 189 -22.75 -7.21 -7.18
N GLU A 190 -22.14 -6.55 -6.22
CA GLU A 190 -20.79 -6.03 -6.31
C GLU A 190 -19.78 -7.17 -6.45
N LYS A 191 -18.86 -7.07 -7.43
CA LYS A 191 -17.75 -8.01 -7.55
C LYS A 191 -16.71 -7.73 -6.48
N LEU A 192 -16.70 -8.56 -5.47
CA LEU A 192 -15.72 -8.48 -4.40
C LEU A 192 -14.38 -9.05 -4.85
N THR A 193 -13.31 -8.39 -4.46
CA THR A 193 -11.94 -8.86 -4.69
C THR A 193 -11.11 -8.65 -3.43
N ARG A 194 -10.09 -9.47 -3.21
CA ARG A 194 -9.04 -9.20 -2.21
C ARG A 194 -7.69 -9.04 -2.89
N PHE A 195 -6.82 -8.24 -2.28
CA PHE A 195 -5.44 -8.17 -2.72
C PHE A 195 -4.70 -9.42 -2.22
N GLN A 196 -3.99 -10.07 -3.15
CA GLN A 196 -3.13 -11.21 -2.83
C GLN A 196 -1.68 -10.83 -3.16
N PRO A 197 -0.82 -10.68 -2.14
CA PRO A 197 0.57 -10.35 -2.38
C PRO A 197 1.32 -11.50 -3.05
N THR A 198 2.29 -11.17 -3.88
CA THR A 198 3.28 -12.12 -4.36
C THR A 198 4.28 -12.37 -3.24
N LEU A 199 4.51 -13.65 -2.89
CA LEU A 199 5.43 -14.04 -1.83
C LEU A 199 6.79 -14.43 -2.39
N THR A 200 7.84 -14.19 -1.58
CA THR A 200 9.19 -14.71 -1.82
C THR A 200 9.61 -15.53 -0.62
N LYS A 201 10.14 -16.73 -0.89
CA LYS A 201 10.71 -17.60 0.14
C LYS A 201 11.98 -16.97 0.70
N ILE A 202 12.06 -16.93 2.03
CA ILE A 202 13.26 -16.50 2.75
C ILE A 202 14.13 -17.72 3.03
N THR A 203 15.40 -17.59 2.72
CA THR A 203 16.44 -18.58 3.03
C THR A 203 17.70 -17.85 3.50
N GLY A 204 18.51 -18.51 4.33
CA GLY A 204 19.72 -17.91 4.86
C GLY A 204 19.47 -16.88 5.96
N GLU A 205 20.30 -15.85 6.01
CA GLU A 205 20.26 -14.84 7.08
C GLU A 205 19.02 -13.96 7.03
N ILE A 206 18.42 -13.76 8.19
CA ILE A 206 17.30 -12.84 8.40
C ILE A 206 17.86 -11.43 8.53
N GLU A 207 17.74 -10.65 7.46
CA GLU A 207 18.37 -9.32 7.36
C GLU A 207 17.41 -8.17 7.71
N THR A 208 16.10 -8.40 7.66
CA THR A 208 15.08 -7.35 7.81
C THR A 208 14.06 -7.67 8.89
N GLU A 209 13.37 -6.63 9.38
CA GLU A 209 12.29 -6.79 10.35
C GLU A 209 11.11 -7.60 9.77
N GLU A 210 10.81 -7.42 8.47
CA GLU A 210 9.77 -8.18 7.77
C GLU A 210 10.13 -9.67 7.71
N ALA A 211 11.38 -9.99 7.39
CA ALA A 211 11.86 -11.37 7.41
C ALA A 211 11.87 -11.95 8.82
N ALA A 212 12.21 -11.16 9.84
CA ALA A 212 12.14 -11.55 11.23
C ALA A 212 10.69 -11.82 11.67
N ASN A 213 9.75 -10.96 11.30
CA ASN A 213 8.31 -11.16 11.54
C ASN A 213 7.80 -12.43 10.84
N ALA A 214 8.13 -12.61 9.56
CA ALA A 214 7.73 -13.80 8.81
C ALA A 214 8.27 -15.07 9.45
N SER A 215 9.54 -15.10 9.86
CA SER A 215 10.17 -16.23 10.55
C SER A 215 9.53 -16.50 11.90
N PHE A 216 9.24 -15.44 12.67
CA PHE A 216 8.54 -15.56 13.95
C PHE A 216 7.15 -16.19 13.79
N GLN A 217 6.34 -15.67 12.86
CA GLN A 217 4.98 -16.14 12.63
C GLN A 217 4.94 -17.58 12.09
N THR A 218 5.88 -17.92 11.19
CA THR A 218 5.86 -19.23 10.52
C THR A 218 6.49 -20.34 11.35
N LEU A 219 7.55 -20.05 12.10
CA LEU A 219 8.33 -21.08 12.81
C LEU A 219 8.09 -21.04 14.33
N LEU A 220 8.23 -19.87 14.94
CA LEU A 220 8.26 -19.74 16.40
C LEU A 220 6.85 -19.68 17.02
N MET A 221 5.91 -18.96 16.40
CA MET A 221 4.55 -18.87 16.94
C MET A 221 3.83 -20.21 17.04
N PRO A 222 3.85 -21.11 16.02
CA PRO A 222 3.25 -22.45 16.15
C PRO A 222 3.87 -23.25 17.30
N HIS A 223 5.19 -23.21 17.46
CA HIS A 223 5.89 -23.87 18.54
C HIS A 223 5.46 -23.33 19.92
N LEU A 224 5.32 -22.00 20.07
CA LEU A 224 4.79 -21.39 21.31
C LEU A 224 3.36 -21.83 21.61
N GLN A 225 2.51 -21.88 20.60
CA GLN A 225 1.11 -22.29 20.74
C GLN A 225 1.02 -23.76 21.22
N GLU A 226 1.82 -24.65 20.63
CA GLU A 226 1.89 -26.06 21.01
C GLU A 226 2.37 -26.22 22.45
N HIS A 227 3.29 -25.38 22.93
CA HIS A 227 3.91 -25.46 24.25
C HIS A 227 3.36 -24.41 25.26
N GLN A 228 2.15 -23.90 25.04
CA GLN A 228 1.43 -23.01 25.96
C GLN A 228 2.22 -21.73 26.34
N GLY A 229 3.02 -21.19 25.39
CA GLY A 229 3.78 -19.97 25.55
C GLY A 229 5.19 -20.12 26.11
N GLU A 230 5.64 -21.35 26.38
CA GLU A 230 7.00 -21.67 26.83
C GLU A 230 7.63 -22.72 25.91
N SER A 231 8.95 -22.65 25.72
CA SER A 231 9.64 -23.65 24.91
C SER A 231 10.40 -24.63 25.79
N PRO A 232 10.29 -25.94 25.56
CA PRO A 232 11.13 -26.94 26.22
C PRO A 232 12.56 -26.96 25.72
N ILE A 233 12.86 -26.26 24.63
CA ILE A 233 14.20 -26.13 24.01
C ILE A 233 14.88 -24.87 24.57
N PRO A 234 15.99 -25.00 25.35
CA PRO A 234 16.59 -23.86 26.04
C PRO A 234 17.02 -22.71 25.10
N GLU A 235 17.57 -23.04 23.94
CA GLU A 235 18.01 -22.06 22.94
C GLU A 235 16.80 -21.27 22.36
N VAL A 236 15.70 -21.95 22.12
CA VAL A 236 14.45 -21.33 21.64
C VAL A 236 13.82 -20.48 22.75
N ALA A 237 13.83 -20.98 24.01
CA ALA A 237 13.34 -20.20 25.15
C ALA A 237 14.12 -18.89 25.34
N ALA A 238 15.46 -18.92 25.17
CA ALA A 238 16.30 -17.73 25.22
C ALA A 238 15.94 -16.71 24.11
N ILE A 239 15.70 -17.18 22.90
CA ILE A 239 15.24 -16.32 21.77
C ILE A 239 13.90 -15.67 22.11
N PHE A 240 12.97 -16.39 22.71
CA PHE A 240 11.69 -15.82 23.14
C PHE A 240 11.81 -14.77 24.21
N ASP A 241 12.72 -14.98 25.17
CA ASP A 241 12.99 -13.97 26.22
C ASP A 241 13.57 -12.67 25.60
N GLU A 242 14.46 -12.78 24.62
CA GLU A 242 14.97 -11.64 23.87
C GLU A 242 13.85 -10.92 23.08
N ILE A 243 13.00 -11.67 22.37
CA ILE A 243 11.85 -11.12 21.62
C ILE A 243 10.86 -10.43 22.56
N ARG A 244 10.56 -11.05 23.70
CA ARG A 244 9.67 -10.49 24.72
C ARG A 244 10.23 -9.22 25.34
N ALA A 245 11.53 -9.18 25.62
CA ALA A 245 12.22 -8.00 26.14
C ALA A 245 12.27 -6.85 25.11
N ALA A 246 12.47 -7.18 23.84
CA ALA A 246 12.46 -6.22 22.74
C ALA A 246 11.04 -5.76 22.34
N ASN A 247 10.02 -6.48 22.75
CA ASN A 247 8.63 -6.34 22.27
C ASN A 247 8.55 -6.34 20.73
N SER A 248 9.42 -7.11 20.08
CA SER A 248 9.59 -7.16 18.63
C SER A 248 10.39 -8.41 18.25
N PRO A 249 10.15 -9.05 17.07
CA PRO A 249 10.98 -10.14 16.56
C PRO A 249 12.37 -9.71 16.05
N THR A 250 12.77 -8.45 16.18
CA THR A 250 14.08 -7.95 15.76
C THR A 250 15.29 -8.74 16.30
N PRO A 251 15.27 -9.42 17.47
CA PRO A 251 16.35 -10.32 17.90
C PRO A 251 16.62 -11.52 16.97
N LEU A 252 15.72 -11.78 16.01
CA LEU A 252 15.95 -12.78 14.97
C LEU A 252 16.88 -12.27 13.85
N ILE A 253 17.08 -10.97 13.71
CA ILE A 253 17.99 -10.40 12.71
C ILE A 253 19.42 -10.87 13.01
N GLY A 254 20.09 -11.39 11.97
CA GLY A 254 21.40 -12.00 12.07
C GLY A 254 21.39 -13.53 12.35
N LYS A 255 20.21 -14.12 12.65
CA LYS A 255 20.05 -15.58 12.67
C LYS A 255 19.66 -16.07 11.28
N THR A 256 19.80 -17.37 11.00
CA THR A 256 19.34 -17.94 9.72
C THR A 256 18.00 -18.67 9.89
N VAL A 257 17.24 -18.72 8.80
CA VAL A 257 15.98 -19.48 8.75
C VAL A 257 16.25 -20.95 9.01
N GLU A 258 17.34 -21.48 8.45
CA GLU A 258 17.74 -22.88 8.57
C GLU A 258 18.10 -23.25 10.01
N GLU A 259 18.81 -22.38 10.75
CA GLU A 259 19.09 -22.58 12.18
C GLU A 259 17.79 -22.67 13.02
N LEU A 260 16.81 -21.80 12.73
CA LEU A 260 15.52 -21.83 13.41
C LEU A 260 14.73 -23.11 13.05
N GLN A 261 14.75 -23.50 11.78
CA GLN A 261 14.10 -24.73 11.31
C GLN A 261 14.71 -25.98 11.97
N GLU A 262 16.06 -26.04 12.06
CA GLU A 262 16.77 -27.13 12.70
C GLU A 262 16.44 -27.22 14.20
N MET A 263 16.50 -26.09 14.93
CA MET A 263 16.15 -26.04 16.36
C MET A 263 14.70 -26.49 16.63
N LEU A 264 13.78 -26.12 15.76
CA LEU A 264 12.35 -26.42 15.90
C LEU A 264 11.92 -27.71 15.22
N GLN A 265 12.82 -28.39 14.51
CA GLN A 265 12.55 -29.57 13.68
C GLN A 265 11.38 -29.32 12.70
N SER A 266 11.35 -28.11 12.11
CA SER A 266 10.32 -27.64 11.20
C SER A 266 10.87 -27.54 9.77
N ASP A 267 10.07 -27.95 8.79
CA ASP A 267 10.34 -27.77 7.35
C ASP A 267 9.43 -26.69 6.72
N ALA A 268 8.69 -25.96 7.56
CA ALA A 268 7.78 -24.92 7.12
C ALA A 268 8.54 -23.82 6.32
N ALA A 269 8.07 -23.55 5.12
CA ALA A 269 8.65 -22.50 4.27
C ALA A 269 8.32 -21.13 4.86
N VAL A 270 9.36 -20.34 5.13
CA VAL A 270 9.20 -18.93 5.53
C VAL A 270 9.07 -18.09 4.28
N GLU A 271 8.00 -17.32 4.18
CA GLU A 271 7.71 -16.47 3.03
C GLU A 271 7.34 -15.06 3.49
N GLN A 272 7.70 -14.06 2.69
CA GLN A 272 7.33 -12.67 2.93
C GLN A 272 6.73 -12.03 1.68
N PRO A 273 5.80 -11.07 1.83
CA PRO A 273 5.30 -10.29 0.71
C PRO A 273 6.40 -9.46 0.04
N ASN A 274 6.38 -9.40 -1.30
CA ASN A 274 7.32 -8.61 -2.07
C ASN A 274 6.96 -7.12 -2.01
N LEU A 275 7.82 -6.32 -1.40
CA LEU A 275 7.67 -4.86 -1.39
C LEU A 275 7.72 -4.29 -2.81
N ILE A 276 6.89 -3.28 -3.07
CA ILE A 276 6.98 -2.44 -4.27
C ILE A 276 8.20 -1.53 -4.20
N ALA A 277 8.39 -0.89 -3.04
CA ALA A 277 9.54 -0.04 -2.75
C ALA A 277 9.80 0.02 -1.24
N LYS A 278 11.05 0.32 -0.85
CA LYS A 278 11.45 0.54 0.54
C LYS A 278 11.29 2.00 0.92
N VAL A 279 11.01 2.24 2.20
CA VAL A 279 10.96 3.58 2.81
C VAL A 279 12.40 4.07 3.03
N ALA A 280 13.03 4.56 1.96
CA ALA A 280 14.43 4.94 1.88
C ALA A 280 14.62 6.47 1.87
N TYR A 281 15.86 6.91 2.04
CA TYR A 281 16.22 8.33 1.93
C TYR A 281 15.71 8.98 0.64
N GLY A 282 14.99 10.10 0.79
CA GLY A 282 14.42 10.88 -0.31
C GLY A 282 13.13 10.28 -0.89
N THR A 283 12.58 9.18 -0.35
CA THR A 283 11.29 8.66 -0.83
C THR A 283 10.12 9.48 -0.32
N LEU A 284 9.10 9.61 -1.19
CA LEU A 284 7.79 10.18 -0.89
C LEU A 284 6.82 9.05 -0.55
N CYS A 285 6.25 9.11 0.65
CA CYS A 285 5.43 8.06 1.22
C CYS A 285 4.08 8.61 1.70
N MET A 286 3.02 7.79 1.66
CA MET A 286 1.73 8.16 2.26
C MET A 286 1.79 8.07 3.78
N ALA A 287 1.30 9.11 4.45
CA ALA A 287 0.98 9.04 5.86
C ALA A 287 -0.42 8.45 6.04
N ASN A 288 -0.56 7.51 6.99
CA ASN A 288 -1.82 6.84 7.30
C ASN A 288 -1.98 6.63 8.82
N SER A 289 -3.14 6.18 9.25
CA SER A 289 -3.47 5.84 10.65
C SER A 289 -3.67 4.34 10.85
N GLY A 290 -3.08 3.52 9.99
CA GLY A 290 -3.17 2.08 9.93
C GLY A 290 -3.45 1.59 8.50
N PRO A 291 -3.60 0.29 8.28
CA PRO A 291 -3.80 -0.28 6.95
C PRO A 291 -4.99 0.35 6.21
N ASP A 292 -4.81 0.64 4.92
CA ASP A 292 -5.84 1.13 4.01
C ASP A 292 -6.52 2.45 4.44
N THR A 293 -5.78 3.32 5.16
CA THR A 293 -6.30 4.62 5.62
C THR A 293 -5.57 5.81 4.99
N ASN A 294 -5.03 5.64 3.78
CA ASN A 294 -4.38 6.72 3.05
C ASN A 294 -5.39 7.80 2.67
N GLY A 295 -4.97 9.06 2.70
CA GLY A 295 -5.79 10.21 2.32
C GLY A 295 -5.01 11.18 1.44
N SER A 296 -4.68 12.37 1.97
CA SER A 296 -3.89 13.39 1.29
C SER A 296 -2.52 13.61 1.92
N GLN A 297 -2.30 13.15 3.15
CA GLN A 297 -1.05 13.41 3.87
C GLN A 297 0.08 12.53 3.35
N PHE A 298 1.25 13.12 3.22
CA PHE A 298 2.47 12.46 2.78
C PHE A 298 3.66 12.89 3.63
N PHE A 299 4.74 12.11 3.58
CA PHE A 299 6.02 12.50 4.16
C PHE A 299 7.18 12.18 3.21
N ILE A 300 8.26 12.97 3.34
CA ILE A 300 9.52 12.74 2.63
C ILE A 300 10.56 12.31 3.66
N VAL A 301 11.23 11.19 3.40
CA VAL A 301 12.22 10.61 4.31
C VAL A 301 13.53 11.38 4.23
N THR A 302 14.01 11.88 5.38
CA THR A 302 15.28 12.60 5.49
C THR A 302 16.37 11.80 6.22
N LYS A 303 16.00 10.65 6.82
CA LYS A 303 16.93 9.73 7.47
C LYS A 303 17.84 9.07 6.44
N SER A 304 19.16 9.22 6.60
CA SER A 304 20.16 8.83 5.60
C SER A 304 20.21 7.34 5.27
N ASP A 305 19.92 6.47 6.25
CA ASP A 305 19.84 5.01 6.13
C ASP A 305 18.39 4.51 5.90
N GLY A 306 17.43 5.45 5.68
CA GLY A 306 16.03 5.13 5.47
C GLY A 306 15.27 4.86 6.77
N ALA A 307 14.01 4.48 6.63
CA ALA A 307 13.09 4.17 7.72
C ALA A 307 12.42 2.80 7.49
N ASN A 308 13.25 1.76 7.41
CA ASN A 308 12.83 0.41 7.04
C ASN A 308 11.78 -0.21 7.98
N TRP A 309 11.65 0.25 9.22
CA TRP A 309 10.55 -0.17 10.13
C TRP A 309 9.15 0.27 9.65
N LEU A 310 9.08 1.13 8.63
CA LEU A 310 7.86 1.58 7.95
C LEU A 310 7.60 0.82 6.64
N ASP A 311 8.52 -0.05 6.20
CA ASP A 311 8.36 -0.89 5.02
C ASP A 311 7.08 -1.73 5.15
N GLY A 312 6.30 -1.82 4.08
CA GLY A 312 5.03 -2.54 4.08
C GLY A 312 3.87 -1.88 4.84
N LYS A 313 4.11 -0.76 5.53
CA LYS A 313 3.10 -0.02 6.32
C LYS A 313 2.69 1.30 5.67
N HIS A 314 3.58 1.87 4.87
CA HIS A 314 3.35 3.14 4.18
C HIS A 314 3.69 3.00 2.69
N THR A 315 2.73 3.32 1.84
CA THR A 315 2.93 3.27 0.38
C THR A 315 4.00 4.26 -0.06
N VAL A 316 5.07 3.75 -0.65
CA VAL A 316 6.12 4.57 -1.29
C VAL A 316 5.70 4.83 -2.73
N PHE A 317 5.34 6.07 -3.06
CA PHE A 317 4.78 6.42 -4.37
C PHE A 317 5.61 7.41 -5.19
N GLY A 318 6.78 7.80 -4.67
CA GLY A 318 7.71 8.66 -5.40
C GLY A 318 9.07 8.78 -4.73
N LYS A 319 9.96 9.53 -5.37
CA LYS A 319 11.29 9.85 -4.87
C LYS A 319 11.73 11.23 -5.34
N VAL A 320 12.33 12.00 -4.44
CA VAL A 320 12.97 13.28 -4.76
C VAL A 320 14.14 13.02 -5.69
N ILE A 321 14.12 13.66 -6.87
CA ILE A 321 15.18 13.57 -7.89
C ILE A 321 15.97 14.88 -8.01
N GLU A 322 15.37 16.02 -7.62
CA GLU A 322 16.03 17.32 -7.54
C GLU A 322 15.54 18.08 -6.29
N GLY A 323 16.36 18.94 -5.71
CA GLY A 323 15.99 19.76 -4.56
C GLY A 323 16.00 19.02 -3.22
N MET A 324 16.79 17.94 -3.07
CA MET A 324 16.94 17.27 -1.77
C MET A 324 17.61 18.19 -0.72
N ASP A 325 18.40 19.15 -1.13
CA ASP A 325 18.94 20.22 -0.28
C ASP A 325 17.84 21.14 0.28
N VAL A 326 16.76 21.38 -0.46
CA VAL A 326 15.56 22.09 0.01
C VAL A 326 14.82 21.25 1.07
N VAL A 327 14.66 19.93 0.83
CA VAL A 327 14.07 19.01 1.82
C VAL A 327 14.87 19.04 3.12
N LEU A 328 16.21 19.01 3.02
CA LEU A 328 17.09 19.07 4.18
C LEU A 328 17.06 20.45 4.85
N ALA A 329 16.89 21.56 4.11
CA ALA A 329 16.70 22.88 4.70
C ALA A 329 15.37 22.98 5.47
N ILE A 330 14.32 22.32 4.98
CA ILE A 330 13.04 22.23 5.68
C ILE A 330 13.18 21.45 6.99
N GLN A 331 13.91 20.34 7.02
CA GLN A 331 14.10 19.56 8.26
C GLN A 331 14.88 20.32 9.34
N GLU A 332 15.68 21.32 8.97
CA GLU A 332 16.49 22.12 9.91
C GLU A 332 15.75 23.32 10.52
N VAL A 333 14.48 23.54 10.16
CA VAL A 333 13.69 24.62 10.79
C VAL A 333 13.43 24.32 12.25
N GLU A 334 13.38 25.36 13.08
CA GLU A 334 13.05 25.20 14.49
C GLU A 334 11.62 24.68 14.67
N THR A 335 11.46 23.69 15.53
CA THR A 335 10.17 23.06 15.86
C THR A 335 9.84 23.19 17.33
N ALA A 336 8.55 23.19 17.64
CA ALA A 336 8.04 23.05 19.00
C ALA A 336 8.17 21.60 19.50
N SER A 337 7.81 21.36 20.75
CA SER A 337 7.93 20.03 21.39
C SER A 337 7.01 18.95 20.76
N ASP A 338 6.06 19.35 19.94
CA ASP A 338 5.14 18.50 19.17
C ASP A 338 5.56 18.33 17.70
N ASP A 339 6.82 18.58 17.38
CA ASP A 339 7.42 18.51 16.05
C ASP A 339 6.84 19.53 15.03
N LYS A 340 6.02 20.49 15.48
CA LYS A 340 5.44 21.51 14.62
C LYS A 340 6.44 22.64 14.38
N PRO A 341 6.67 23.09 13.13
CA PRO A 341 7.51 24.23 12.83
C PRO A 341 7.06 25.51 13.55
N LEU A 342 7.99 26.24 14.18
CA LEU A 342 7.71 27.55 14.79
C LEU A 342 7.38 28.60 13.72
N ASN A 343 8.02 28.51 12.55
CA ASN A 343 7.72 29.31 11.39
C ASN A 343 7.15 28.41 10.30
N GLU A 344 5.99 28.75 9.76
CA GLU A 344 5.31 27.93 8.75
C GLU A 344 6.18 27.75 7.50
N VAL A 345 6.37 26.51 7.09
CA VAL A 345 6.91 26.14 5.79
C VAL A 345 5.73 25.73 4.90
N LYS A 346 5.47 26.50 3.84
CA LYS A 346 4.30 26.32 2.97
C LYS A 346 4.68 25.68 1.64
N ILE A 347 3.80 24.81 1.17
CA ILE A 347 3.72 24.41 -0.22
C ILE A 347 3.01 25.54 -0.95
N LEU A 348 3.70 26.22 -1.84
CA LEU A 348 3.12 27.33 -2.60
C LEU A 348 2.31 26.80 -3.77
N ARG A 349 2.81 25.75 -4.41
CA ARG A 349 2.18 25.10 -5.56
C ARG A 349 2.74 23.70 -5.78
N VAL A 350 1.89 22.81 -6.30
CA VAL A 350 2.31 21.52 -6.85
C VAL A 350 1.87 21.43 -8.30
N SER A 351 2.82 21.32 -9.24
CA SER A 351 2.55 21.11 -10.65
C SER A 351 2.99 19.72 -11.10
N ILE A 352 2.20 19.11 -11.97
CA ILE A 352 2.43 17.75 -12.50
C ILE A 352 2.90 17.87 -13.94
N GLU A 353 4.00 17.20 -14.27
CA GLU A 353 4.64 17.26 -15.58
C GLU A 353 5.05 15.86 -16.06
N ARG A 354 5.18 15.72 -17.38
CA ARG A 354 5.79 14.52 -18.00
C ARG A 354 7.07 14.92 -18.73
N ILE A 355 8.19 14.30 -18.39
CA ILE A 355 9.52 14.62 -18.94
C ILE A 355 10.14 13.40 -19.65
#